data_f5896a0c35c0a4836d397bf6c2898e6e
#
_entry.id   f5896a0c35c0a4836d397bf6c2898e6e
#
_cell.length_a   1.000
_cell.length_b   1.000
_cell.length_c   1.000
_cell.angle_alpha   90.00
_cell.angle_beta   90.00
_cell.angle_gamma   90.00
#
_symmetry.space_group_name_H-M   'P 1'
#
loop_
_entity.id
_entity.type
_entity.pdbx_description
1 polymer ?
#
loop_
_entity_poly.entity_id
_entity_poly.type
_entity_poly.pdbx_seq_one_letter_code
_entity_poly.pdbx_strand_id
1 'polypeptide(L)'
;MFKEVLEGLIARVQEAQGAAMIGVDGIPIAEIPIRAGIDLEKIAAECTSLIKTAVATGRALDHGMPQELVLRCEEAQTRLRSVTPEYYLCLVLDPQAWTGRARYELQKASWRLEGELG
;
A
#
# COMPACT_ATOMS: atom_id res chain seq x y z
N MET A 1 -4.90 1.52 -16.56
CA MET A 1 -3.94 0.44 -16.29
C MET A 1 -3.77 0.19 -14.79
N PHE A 2 -3.03 1.01 -14.09
CA PHE A 2 -2.86 0.82 -12.65
C PHE A 2 -4.15 1.05 -11.87
N LYS A 3 -4.94 2.00 -12.31
CA LYS A 3 -6.19 2.35 -11.64
C LYS A 3 -7.17 1.19 -11.62
N GLU A 4 -7.22 0.40 -12.69
CA GLU A 4 -8.10 -0.78 -12.77
C GLU A 4 -7.74 -1.83 -11.73
N VAL A 5 -6.45 -2.03 -11.47
CA VAL A 5 -6.01 -2.96 -10.42
C VAL A 5 -6.43 -2.45 -9.06
N LEU A 6 -6.29 -1.14 -8.82
CA LEU A 6 -6.71 -0.52 -7.56
C LEU A 6 -8.22 -0.61 -7.38
N GLU A 7 -9.00 -0.39 -8.44
CA GLU A 7 -10.45 -0.52 -8.40
C GLU A 7 -10.86 -1.95 -8.03
N GLY A 8 -10.20 -2.95 -8.62
CA GLY A 8 -10.45 -4.35 -8.28
C GLY A 8 -10.10 -4.67 -6.84
N LEU A 9 -9.01 -4.11 -6.34
CA LEU A 9 -8.61 -4.28 -4.95
C LEU A 9 -9.67 -3.71 -3.99
N ILE A 10 -10.10 -2.49 -4.24
CA ILE A 10 -11.15 -1.83 -3.45
C ILE A 10 -12.45 -2.63 -3.46
N ALA A 11 -12.84 -3.16 -4.64
CA ALA A 11 -14.07 -3.91 -4.79
C ALA A 11 -14.06 -5.22 -3.99
N ARG A 12 -12.89 -5.79 -3.76
CA ARG A 12 -12.74 -7.07 -3.05
C ARG A 12 -12.45 -6.92 -1.55
N VAL A 13 -12.18 -5.71 -1.10
CA VAL A 13 -11.88 -5.44 0.31
C VAL A 13 -12.91 -4.44 0.83
N GLN A 14 -13.94 -4.96 1.45
CA GLN A 14 -15.11 -4.19 1.85
C GLN A 14 -14.80 -3.04 2.80
N GLU A 15 -13.80 -3.21 3.65
CA GLU A 15 -13.43 -2.23 4.67
C GLU A 15 -12.45 -1.18 4.17
N ALA A 16 -12.14 -1.19 2.86
CA ALA A 16 -11.17 -0.26 2.30
C ALA A 16 -11.68 1.18 2.34
N GLN A 17 -10.83 2.08 2.79
CA GLN A 17 -11.09 3.52 2.83
C GLN A 17 -10.40 4.25 1.69
N GLY A 18 -9.41 3.62 1.09
CA GLY A 18 -8.68 4.17 -0.05
C GLY A 18 -7.51 3.30 -0.42
N ALA A 19 -7.04 3.44 -1.65
CA ALA A 19 -5.88 2.73 -2.15
C ALA A 19 -5.07 3.64 -3.06
N ALA A 20 -3.77 3.41 -3.11
CA ALA A 20 -2.87 4.17 -3.97
C ALA A 20 -1.69 3.32 -4.41
N MET A 21 -1.16 3.62 -5.57
CA MET A 21 0.14 3.13 -6.02
C MET A 21 1.11 4.30 -5.94
N ILE A 22 2.19 4.13 -5.22
CA ILE A 22 3.05 5.24 -4.80
C ILE A 22 4.49 4.95 -5.23
N GLY A 23 5.12 5.96 -5.81
CA GLY A 23 6.55 5.89 -6.08
C GLY A 23 7.36 6.13 -4.81
N VAL A 24 8.60 5.66 -4.79
CA VAL A 24 9.48 5.83 -3.63
C VAL A 24 9.88 7.30 -3.39
N ASP A 25 9.52 8.20 -4.31
CA ASP A 25 9.64 9.64 -4.14
C ASP A 25 8.47 10.25 -3.32
N GLY A 26 7.48 9.43 -2.96
CA GLY A 26 6.34 9.85 -2.16
C GLY A 26 5.15 10.35 -2.96
N ILE A 27 5.20 10.27 -4.29
CA ILE A 27 4.13 10.79 -5.13
C ILE A 27 3.22 9.65 -5.60
N PRO A 28 1.89 9.75 -5.34
CA PRO A 28 0.95 8.75 -5.88
C PRO A 28 0.90 8.85 -7.40
N ILE A 29 1.01 7.71 -8.08
CA ILE A 29 0.86 7.65 -9.53
C ILE A 29 -0.54 7.17 -9.93
N ALA A 30 -1.29 6.61 -9.00
CA ALA A 30 -2.69 6.28 -9.13
C ALA A 30 -3.29 6.22 -7.74
N GLU A 31 -4.53 6.71 -7.58
CA GLU A 31 -5.17 6.70 -6.26
C GLU A 31 -6.67 6.60 -6.40
N ILE A 32 -7.30 5.92 -5.43
CA ILE A 32 -8.75 5.80 -5.36
C ILE A 32 -9.17 6.09 -3.93
N PRO A 33 -9.68 7.30 -3.66
CA PRO A 33 -10.25 7.62 -2.36
C PRO A 33 -11.65 7.06 -2.26
N ILE A 34 -11.99 6.46 -1.13
CA ILE A 34 -13.34 5.95 -0.84
C ILE A 34 -13.97 6.73 0.31
N ARG A 35 -13.27 6.82 1.44
CA ARG A 35 -13.77 7.58 2.57
C ARG A 35 -13.66 9.07 2.29
N ALA A 36 -14.77 9.80 2.55
CA ALA A 36 -14.79 11.26 2.40
C ALA A 36 -13.72 11.89 3.29
N GLY A 37 -12.95 12.81 2.71
CA GLY A 37 -11.91 13.53 3.45
C GLY A 37 -10.58 12.81 3.58
N ILE A 38 -10.44 11.58 3.04
CA ILE A 38 -9.15 10.90 3.08
C ILE A 38 -8.13 11.65 2.21
N ASP A 39 -6.94 11.87 2.76
CA ASP A 39 -5.86 12.59 2.07
C ASP A 39 -4.76 11.58 1.69
N LEU A 40 -4.92 10.98 0.53
CA LEU A 40 -3.97 9.96 0.05
C LEU A 40 -2.60 10.54 -0.27
N GLU A 41 -2.51 11.80 -0.64
CA GLU A 41 -1.21 12.45 -0.88
C GLU A 41 -0.41 12.57 0.42
N LYS A 42 -1.08 12.98 1.50
CA LYS A 42 -0.45 13.06 2.81
C LYS A 42 -0.03 11.68 3.32
N ILE A 43 -0.92 10.70 3.16
CA ILE A 43 -0.64 9.32 3.54
C ILE A 43 0.57 8.79 2.77
N ALA A 44 0.64 9.06 1.46
CA ALA A 44 1.76 8.64 0.63
C ALA A 44 3.09 9.24 1.12
N ALA A 45 3.10 10.52 1.43
CA ALA A 45 4.31 11.19 1.91
C ALA A 45 4.80 10.59 3.24
N GLU A 46 3.88 10.39 4.18
CA GLU A 46 4.22 9.82 5.48
C GLU A 46 4.66 8.36 5.37
N CYS A 47 3.97 7.56 4.55
CA CYS A 47 4.30 6.16 4.34
C CYS A 47 5.66 5.99 3.66
N THR A 48 6.06 6.92 2.81
CA THR A 48 7.36 6.88 2.17
C THR A 48 8.48 6.97 3.21
N SER A 49 8.30 7.77 4.26
CA SER A 49 9.27 7.82 5.36
C SER A 49 9.38 6.48 6.07
N LEU A 50 8.26 5.79 6.28
CA LEU A 50 8.25 4.44 6.87
C LEU A 50 8.99 3.44 5.98
N ILE A 51 8.76 3.49 4.68
CA ILE A 51 9.41 2.59 3.72
C ILE A 51 10.93 2.81 3.75
N LYS A 52 11.38 4.05 3.77
CA LYS A 52 12.81 4.36 3.83
C LYS A 52 13.47 3.80 5.08
N THR A 53 12.80 3.94 6.22
CA THR A 53 13.27 3.37 7.48
C THR A 53 13.31 1.84 7.42
N ALA A 54 12.27 1.23 6.86
CA ALA A 54 12.21 -0.22 6.72
C ALA A 54 13.32 -0.76 5.81
N VAL A 55 13.61 -0.06 4.71
CA VAL A 55 14.72 -0.42 3.81
C VAL A 55 16.05 -0.39 4.57
N ALA A 56 16.31 0.69 5.30
CA ALA A 56 17.55 0.83 6.09
C ALA A 56 17.65 -0.28 7.15
N THR A 57 16.54 -0.57 7.81
CA THR A 57 16.50 -1.61 8.85
C THR A 57 16.75 -3.00 8.25
N GLY A 58 16.12 -3.31 7.12
CA GLY A 58 16.33 -4.59 6.44
C GLY A 58 17.78 -4.80 6.04
N ARG A 59 18.44 -3.75 5.56
CA ARG A 59 19.85 -3.79 5.22
C ARG A 59 20.73 -4.00 6.46
N ALA A 60 20.45 -3.27 7.51
CA ALA A 60 21.22 -3.36 8.75
C ALA A 60 21.16 -4.76 9.37
N LEU A 61 20.03 -5.45 9.18
CA LEU A 61 19.79 -6.79 9.69
C LEU A 61 20.19 -7.91 8.71
N ASP A 62 20.64 -7.55 7.52
CA ASP A 62 20.91 -8.51 6.43
C ASP A 62 19.66 -9.33 6.07
N HIS A 63 18.46 -8.71 6.17
CA HIS A 63 17.19 -9.35 5.83
C HIS A 63 16.74 -9.06 4.41
N GLY A 64 17.40 -8.14 3.71
CA GLY A 64 17.00 -7.75 2.36
C GLY A 64 15.91 -6.69 2.33
N MET A 65 15.25 -6.55 1.19
CA MET A 65 14.23 -5.52 0.99
C MET A 65 12.92 -5.88 1.67
N PRO A 66 12.26 -4.91 2.31
CA PRO A 66 10.95 -5.14 2.90
C PRO A 66 9.93 -5.49 1.82
N GLN A 67 9.07 -6.46 2.09
CA GLN A 67 8.00 -6.85 1.18
C GLN A 67 6.67 -6.27 1.59
N GLU A 68 6.42 -6.13 2.89
CA GLU A 68 5.20 -5.50 3.38
C GLU A 68 5.42 -4.85 4.74
N LEU A 69 4.62 -3.82 5.01
CA LEU A 69 4.54 -3.14 6.29
C LEU A 69 3.09 -2.96 6.66
N VAL A 70 2.79 -3.08 7.94
CA VAL A 70 1.45 -2.86 8.45
C VAL A 70 1.53 -1.88 9.62
N LEU A 71 0.76 -0.80 9.50
CA LEU A 71 0.62 0.18 10.57
C LEU A 71 -0.82 0.13 11.06
N ARG A 72 -1.04 -0.45 12.23
CA ARG A 72 -2.36 -0.52 12.84
C ARG A 72 -2.45 0.57 13.91
N CYS A 73 -3.32 1.54 13.65
CA CYS A 73 -3.58 2.63 14.58
C CYS A 73 -5.01 2.52 15.11
N GLU A 74 -5.34 3.37 16.07
CA GLU A 74 -6.68 3.35 16.68
C GLU A 74 -7.79 3.69 15.67
N GLU A 75 -7.48 4.58 14.72
CA GLU A 75 -8.49 5.12 13.81
C GLU A 75 -8.42 4.53 12.40
N ALA A 76 -7.33 3.83 12.05
CA ALA A 76 -7.16 3.24 10.72
C ALA A 76 -6.05 2.21 10.72
N GLN A 77 -6.09 1.35 9.71
CA GLN A 77 -5.02 0.41 9.43
C GLN A 77 -4.49 0.71 8.04
N THR A 78 -3.17 0.88 7.91
CA THR A 78 -2.53 1.11 6.62
C THR A 78 -1.60 -0.06 6.30
N ARG A 79 -1.79 -0.66 5.14
CA ARG A 79 -0.97 -1.77 4.68
C ARG A 79 -0.20 -1.33 3.44
N LEU A 80 1.10 -1.61 3.46
CA LEU A 80 2.00 -1.27 2.37
C LEU A 80 2.60 -2.55 1.81
N ARG A 81 2.59 -2.67 0.50
CA ARG A 81 3.16 -3.85 -0.19
C ARG A 81 4.08 -3.39 -1.30
N SER A 82 5.30 -3.89 -1.31
CA SER A 82 6.25 -3.62 -2.40
C SER A 82 5.74 -4.23 -3.70
N VAL A 83 5.81 -3.47 -4.79
CA VAL A 83 5.53 -3.96 -6.14
C VAL A 83 6.86 -4.19 -6.86
N THR A 84 7.68 -3.16 -6.92
CA THR A 84 9.07 -3.19 -7.39
C THR A 84 9.91 -2.36 -6.42
N PRO A 85 11.23 -2.32 -6.54
CA PRO A 85 12.04 -1.43 -5.70
C PRO A 85 11.65 0.05 -5.81
N GLU A 86 10.93 0.45 -6.87
CA GLU A 86 10.59 1.84 -7.13
C GLU A 86 9.14 2.19 -6.81
N TYR A 87 8.28 1.18 -6.60
CA TYR A 87 6.84 1.38 -6.38
C TYR A 87 6.29 0.47 -5.32
N TYR A 88 5.29 0.96 -4.58
CA TYR A 88 4.59 0.16 -3.60
C TYR A 88 3.10 0.49 -3.59
N LEU A 89 2.31 -0.48 -3.11
CA LEU A 89 0.87 -0.31 -2.92
C LEU A 89 0.58 0.12 -1.50
N CYS A 90 -0.40 1.01 -1.37
CA CYS A 90 -0.93 1.44 -0.08
C CYS A 90 -2.43 1.14 -0.06
N LEU A 91 -2.88 0.48 1.00
CA LEU A 91 -4.30 0.21 1.23
C LEU A 91 -4.65 0.68 2.63
N VAL A 92 -5.58 1.63 2.72
CA VAL A 92 -6.06 2.14 4.01
C VAL A 92 -7.39 1.47 4.32
N LEU A 93 -7.50 0.93 5.53
CA LEU A 93 -8.63 0.13 5.96
C LEU A 93 -9.21 0.67 7.27
N ASP A 94 -10.45 0.28 7.56
CA ASP A 94 -11.01 0.46 8.90
C ASP A 94 -10.11 -0.23 9.92
N PRO A 95 -10.00 0.31 11.14
CA PRO A 95 -9.12 -0.27 12.15
C PRO A 95 -9.52 -1.70 12.55
N GLN A 96 -10.79 -2.07 12.37
CA GLN A 96 -11.32 -3.39 12.72
C GLN A 96 -11.35 -4.36 11.53
N ALA A 97 -10.76 -3.99 10.39
CA ALA A 97 -10.82 -4.80 9.18
C ALA A 97 -10.14 -6.16 9.34
N TRP A 98 -10.71 -7.18 8.68
CA TRP A 98 -10.12 -8.51 8.60
C TRP A 98 -8.86 -8.47 7.77
N THR A 99 -7.75 -8.88 8.36
CA THR A 99 -6.43 -8.75 7.73
C THR A 99 -6.16 -9.81 6.66
N GLY A 100 -6.72 -11.02 6.80
CA GLY A 100 -6.45 -12.10 5.85
C GLY A 100 -6.88 -11.78 4.43
N ARG A 101 -8.10 -11.27 4.26
CA ARG A 101 -8.62 -10.88 2.94
C ARG A 101 -7.82 -9.73 2.35
N ALA A 102 -7.57 -8.70 3.14
CA ALA A 102 -6.82 -7.53 2.70
C ALA A 102 -5.40 -7.92 2.28
N ARG A 103 -4.72 -8.74 3.07
CA ARG A 103 -3.38 -9.22 2.77
C ARG A 103 -3.33 -10.00 1.47
N TYR A 104 -4.28 -10.91 1.29
CA TYR A 104 -4.36 -11.77 0.10
C TYR A 104 -4.60 -10.94 -1.16
N GLU A 105 -5.60 -10.07 -1.13
CA GLU A 105 -5.94 -9.24 -2.29
C GLU A 105 -4.83 -8.25 -2.62
N LEU A 106 -4.18 -7.70 -1.60
CA LEU A 106 -3.06 -6.77 -1.80
C LEU A 106 -1.87 -7.48 -2.45
N GLN A 107 -1.59 -8.70 -2.04
CA GLN A 107 -0.52 -9.50 -2.64
C GLN A 107 -0.81 -9.80 -4.11
N LYS A 108 -2.03 -10.20 -4.44
CA LYS A 108 -2.43 -10.45 -5.83
C LYS A 108 -2.32 -9.19 -6.68
N ALA A 109 -2.77 -8.06 -6.13
CA ALA A 109 -2.68 -6.77 -6.82
C ALA A 109 -1.23 -6.40 -7.10
N SER A 110 -0.33 -6.63 -6.14
CA SER A 110 1.09 -6.33 -6.31
C SER A 110 1.70 -7.16 -7.44
N TRP A 111 1.35 -8.42 -7.55
CA TRP A 111 1.83 -9.29 -8.64
C TRP A 111 1.33 -8.81 -10.00
N ARG A 112 0.07 -8.43 -10.09
CA ARG A 112 -0.48 -7.89 -11.35
C ARG A 112 0.22 -6.62 -11.77
N LEU A 113 0.45 -5.70 -10.83
CA LEU A 113 1.13 -4.45 -11.12
C LEU A 113 2.59 -4.67 -11.51
N GLU A 114 3.26 -5.59 -10.85
CA GLU A 114 4.63 -5.96 -11.22
C GLU A 114 4.68 -6.44 -12.67
N GLY A 115 3.73 -7.26 -13.08
CA GLY A 115 3.64 -7.75 -14.46
C GLY A 115 3.42 -6.62 -15.47
N GLU A 116 2.65 -5.60 -15.11
CA GLU A 116 2.41 -4.45 -15.98
C GLU A 116 3.62 -3.52 -16.08
N LEU A 117 4.46 -3.47 -15.06
CA LEU A 117 5.66 -2.64 -15.04
C LEU A 117 6.86 -3.33 -15.68
N GLY A 118 6.84 -4.63 -15.66
CA GLY A 118 7.92 -5.45 -16.19
C GLY A 118 7.69 -5.88 -17.58
#